data_14d52c90fefb8856109c7a48144d5d7a
#
_entry.id   14d52c90fefb8856109c7a48144d5d7a
#
_cell.length_a   1.000
_cell.length_b   1.000
_cell.length_c   1.000
_cell.angle_alpha   90.00
_cell.angle_beta   90.00
_cell.angle_gamma   90.00
#
_symmetry.space_group_name_H-M   'P 1'
#
loop_
_entity.id
_entity.type
_entity.pdbx_description
1 polymer ?
#
loop_
_entity_poly.entity_id
_entity_poly.type
_entity_poly.pdbx_seq_one_letter_code
_entity_poly.pdbx_strand_id
1 'polypeptide(L)'
;MKYEQLAKDILENVGGTENINSVFHCITRLRFKLKDEKIANTDKIKSLDGVVSVIQSGGQYQVVIGNNVPDVYKAVLEVGGINPEGSSDADSGSGGNIFNRFIDMISGVFTPVLGVLAATGMIKGFAAAFLAFGWLTAESGTYQILYAIGDCLFYFFPIFLGYTASKKFGGNIFIGMAIGAALVYPTLAGILTGKPEYVLFAGTIFESPIHVTFLGIPVILMSYSSSVIPIIIATWFASKVEKLARKVIPDVIKTFIVPFVTLLIVVPLTFMVIGPIATWAGQLLGAGTIWVYDLSPVIAGLILGGFWQVFVIFGLHWGLIPIAINNLTQLHYDPILAMSFGASFAQIGAVLAVMLKTKNQKLKSLSVPAFISGIFGVTEPAIYGVTLPLKKPFIMSCIGGAVAGGIIGFSEVKSYIMGGLGIFGFPNFIKPGSPVDSTMWAVVIAVIVAFILGFILTYVIGFKDPANAEAKTEDVSRENRNTY
;
A
#
# COMPACT_ATOMS: atom_id res chain seq x y z
N MET A 1 27.03 -9.08 11.49
CA MET A 1 25.79 -9.14 10.67
C MET A 1 26.01 -8.52 9.29
N LYS A 2 25.25 -8.96 8.26
CA LYS A 2 25.46 -8.50 6.86
C LYS A 2 25.37 -6.98 6.67
N TYR A 3 24.56 -6.28 7.49
CA TYR A 3 24.32 -4.84 7.39
C TYR A 3 24.71 -4.05 8.65
N GLU A 4 25.57 -4.62 9.49
CA GLU A 4 25.97 -4.01 10.77
C GLU A 4 26.68 -2.67 10.58
N GLN A 5 27.61 -2.59 9.61
CA GLN A 5 28.32 -1.36 9.33
C GLN A 5 27.37 -0.27 8.80
N LEU A 6 26.50 -0.62 7.85
CA LEU A 6 25.50 0.32 7.33
C LEU A 6 24.57 0.85 8.44
N ALA A 7 24.17 -0.03 9.37
CA ALA A 7 23.35 0.36 10.51
C ALA A 7 24.08 1.34 11.44
N LYS A 8 25.36 1.08 11.75
CA LYS A 8 26.20 1.99 12.55
C LYS A 8 26.33 3.36 11.88
N ASP A 9 26.62 3.36 10.58
CA ASP A 9 26.82 4.59 9.81
C ASP A 9 25.51 5.41 9.72
N ILE A 10 24.36 4.75 9.56
CA ILE A 10 23.06 5.42 9.57
C ILE A 10 22.78 6.01 10.96
N LEU A 11 22.93 5.22 12.03
CA LEU A 11 22.68 5.67 13.40
C LEU A 11 23.55 6.86 13.80
N GLU A 12 24.84 6.82 13.49
CA GLU A 12 25.77 7.92 13.75
C GLU A 12 25.32 9.20 13.02
N ASN A 13 24.96 9.08 11.75
CA ASN A 13 24.65 10.23 10.91
C ASN A 13 23.20 10.75 11.04
N VAL A 14 22.28 10.05 11.69
CA VAL A 14 21.00 10.63 12.12
C VAL A 14 21.10 11.39 13.45
N GLY A 15 22.30 11.47 14.04
CA GLY A 15 22.54 12.16 15.30
C GLY A 15 22.59 11.25 16.52
N GLY A 16 22.89 9.96 16.33
CA GLY A 16 22.94 8.95 17.38
C GLY A 16 21.57 8.47 17.86
N THR A 17 21.60 7.44 18.69
CA THR A 17 20.37 6.85 19.26
C THR A 17 19.60 7.84 20.13
N GLU A 18 20.27 8.78 20.74
CA GLU A 18 19.67 9.83 21.58
C GLU A 18 18.77 10.79 20.78
N ASN A 19 19.04 10.98 19.49
CA ASN A 19 18.23 11.81 18.60
C ASN A 19 17.01 11.05 18.04
N ILE A 20 16.90 9.73 18.29
CA ILE A 20 15.84 8.89 17.74
C ILE A 20 14.70 8.74 18.76
N ASN A 21 13.51 9.24 18.43
CA ASN A 21 12.30 8.98 19.19
C ASN A 21 11.71 7.60 18.85
N SER A 22 11.70 7.25 17.56
CA SER A 22 11.25 5.94 17.08
C SER A 22 11.82 5.65 15.70
N VAL A 23 11.98 4.36 15.38
CA VAL A 23 12.34 3.90 14.04
C VAL A 23 11.43 2.75 13.65
N PHE A 24 10.96 2.77 12.42
CA PHE A 24 10.20 1.70 11.81
C PHE A 24 10.55 1.63 10.32
N HIS A 25 10.04 0.64 9.62
CA HIS A 25 10.27 0.52 8.18
C HIS A 25 8.99 0.26 7.42
N CYS A 26 8.96 0.66 6.15
CA CYS A 26 8.02 0.17 5.16
C CYS A 26 8.74 -0.80 4.20
N ILE A 27 8.16 -1.06 3.03
CA ILE A 27 8.73 -2.03 2.07
C ILE A 27 10.16 -1.67 1.65
N THR A 28 10.47 -0.38 1.53
CA THR A 28 11.74 0.09 0.95
C THR A 28 12.48 1.13 1.79
N ARG A 29 11.93 1.61 2.91
CA ARG A 29 12.47 2.75 3.68
C ARG A 29 12.54 2.46 5.16
N LEU A 30 13.65 2.87 5.79
CA LEU A 30 13.69 3.14 7.21
C LEU A 30 13.05 4.51 7.47
N ARG A 31 12.20 4.59 8.46
CA ARG A 31 11.50 5.81 8.87
C ARG A 31 11.88 6.14 10.29
N PHE A 32 12.62 7.21 10.46
CA PHE A 32 13.01 7.74 11.76
C PHE A 32 12.10 8.90 12.14
N LYS A 33 11.67 8.94 13.39
CA LYS A 33 11.16 10.13 14.04
C LYS A 33 12.29 10.67 14.87
N LEU A 34 12.94 11.72 14.39
CA LEU A 34 14.07 12.36 15.07
C LEU A 34 13.54 13.44 16.03
N LYS A 35 14.28 13.69 17.11
CA LYS A 35 14.03 14.83 18.00
C LYS A 35 14.34 16.15 17.31
N ASP A 36 15.46 16.20 16.61
CA ASP A 36 15.85 17.32 15.77
C ASP A 36 16.44 16.80 14.43
N GLU A 37 15.72 17.08 13.34
CA GLU A 37 16.15 16.68 11.98
C GLU A 37 17.38 17.44 11.48
N LYS A 38 17.71 18.60 12.08
CA LYS A 38 18.86 19.42 11.68
C LYS A 38 20.20 18.81 12.09
N ILE A 39 20.21 17.93 13.10
CA ILE A 39 21.42 17.22 13.55
C ILE A 39 21.82 16.15 12.54
N ALA A 40 20.87 15.64 11.74
CA ALA A 40 21.14 14.58 10.79
C ALA A 40 22.01 15.06 9.60
N ASN A 41 23.10 14.35 9.34
CA ASN A 41 23.98 14.60 8.20
C ASN A 41 23.42 13.91 6.94
N THR A 42 22.44 14.57 6.32
CA THR A 42 21.70 14.04 5.16
C THR A 42 22.60 13.71 3.97
N ASP A 43 23.62 14.52 3.70
CA ASP A 43 24.49 14.30 2.54
C ASP A 43 25.40 13.09 2.76
N LYS A 44 25.88 12.89 3.97
CA LYS A 44 26.67 11.70 4.32
C LYS A 44 25.82 10.42 4.26
N ILE A 45 24.59 10.46 4.78
CA ILE A 45 23.67 9.31 4.70
C ILE A 45 23.38 8.96 3.23
N LYS A 46 23.13 9.94 2.36
CA LYS A 46 22.93 9.71 0.92
C LYS A 46 24.15 9.10 0.22
N SER A 47 25.34 9.30 0.75
CA SER A 47 26.58 8.77 0.16
C SER A 47 26.90 7.35 0.61
N LEU A 48 26.22 6.80 1.61
CA LEU A 48 26.45 5.45 2.13
C LEU A 48 26.09 4.40 1.08
N ASP A 49 26.92 3.38 0.97
CA ASP A 49 26.61 2.22 0.14
C ASP A 49 25.44 1.45 0.74
N GLY A 50 24.42 1.16 -0.07
CA GLY A 50 23.15 0.56 0.38
C GLY A 50 22.05 1.57 0.72
N VAL A 51 22.31 2.89 0.69
CA VAL A 51 21.29 3.93 0.76
C VAL A 51 21.00 4.49 -0.63
N VAL A 52 19.75 4.42 -1.04
CA VAL A 52 19.28 4.92 -2.34
C VAL A 52 19.05 6.43 -2.31
N SER A 53 18.39 6.92 -1.25
CA SER A 53 18.07 8.35 -1.08
C SER A 53 17.63 8.63 0.36
N VAL A 54 17.51 9.91 0.69
CA VAL A 54 16.93 10.40 1.96
C VAL A 54 15.82 11.39 1.65
N ILE A 55 14.67 11.24 2.31
CA ILE A 55 13.46 12.05 2.13
C ILE A 55 13.02 12.56 3.49
N GLN A 56 12.73 13.83 3.57
CA GLN A 56 12.11 14.46 4.75
C GLN A 56 10.69 14.83 4.37
N SER A 57 9.71 14.13 4.94
CA SER A 57 8.29 14.35 4.63
C SER A 57 7.42 13.93 5.79
N GLY A 58 6.38 14.73 6.09
CA GLY A 58 5.41 14.42 7.12
C GLY A 58 5.97 14.33 8.55
N GLY A 59 7.06 15.07 8.86
CA GLY A 59 7.73 14.99 10.16
C GLY A 59 8.50 13.68 10.39
N GLN A 60 8.88 13.01 9.31
CA GLN A 60 9.66 11.79 9.31
C GLN A 60 10.93 11.95 8.48
N TYR A 61 12.04 11.51 9.03
CA TYR A 61 13.29 11.37 8.32
C TYR A 61 13.38 9.96 7.74
N GLN A 62 13.28 9.85 6.41
CA GLN A 62 13.14 8.56 5.72
C GLN A 62 14.41 8.25 4.93
N VAL A 63 15.06 7.13 5.26
CA VAL A 63 16.23 6.60 4.54
C VAL A 63 15.76 5.48 3.61
N VAL A 64 15.85 5.70 2.32
CA VAL A 64 15.43 4.73 1.29
C VAL A 64 16.54 3.70 1.10
N ILE A 65 16.25 2.45 1.43
CA ILE A 65 17.17 1.31 1.36
C ILE A 65 16.85 0.40 0.16
N GLY A 66 15.57 0.28 -0.19
CA GLY A 66 15.07 -0.71 -1.14
C GLY A 66 14.67 -2.02 -0.46
N ASN A 67 14.68 -3.12 -1.23
CA ASN A 67 14.14 -4.41 -0.79
C ASN A 67 14.84 -5.02 0.43
N ASN A 68 16.06 -4.58 0.76
CA ASN A 68 16.83 -5.07 1.92
C ASN A 68 16.46 -4.35 3.23
N VAL A 69 15.47 -3.46 3.21
CA VAL A 69 15.11 -2.65 4.39
C VAL A 69 14.76 -3.49 5.63
N PRO A 70 14.11 -4.67 5.56
CA PRO A 70 13.82 -5.45 6.75
C PRO A 70 15.10 -5.92 7.47
N ASP A 71 16.13 -6.31 6.71
CA ASP A 71 17.40 -6.77 7.27
C ASP A 71 18.21 -5.60 7.85
N VAL A 72 18.22 -4.45 7.16
CA VAL A 72 18.87 -3.23 7.65
C VAL A 72 18.15 -2.71 8.91
N TYR A 73 16.82 -2.77 8.95
CA TYR A 73 16.04 -2.38 10.13
C TYR A 73 16.39 -3.25 11.36
N LYS A 74 16.47 -4.57 11.17
CA LYS A 74 16.95 -5.48 12.22
C LYS A 74 18.31 -5.07 12.75
N ALA A 75 19.26 -4.81 11.84
CA ALA A 75 20.60 -4.38 12.21
C ALA A 75 20.58 -3.03 12.96
N VAL A 76 19.75 -2.07 12.55
CA VAL A 76 19.57 -0.77 13.22
C VAL A 76 19.04 -0.94 14.65
N LEU A 77 18.05 -1.82 14.85
CA LEU A 77 17.52 -2.11 16.20
C LEU A 77 18.56 -2.75 17.11
N GLU A 78 19.29 -3.74 16.60
CA GLU A 78 20.29 -4.48 17.37
C GLU A 78 21.52 -3.60 17.72
N VAL A 79 22.05 -2.88 16.74
CA VAL A 79 23.20 -1.98 16.92
C VAL A 79 22.83 -0.79 17.80
N GLY A 80 21.64 -0.23 17.61
CA GLY A 80 21.18 0.93 18.38
C GLY A 80 20.64 0.59 19.77
N GLY A 81 20.48 -0.69 20.10
CA GLY A 81 19.80 -1.09 21.36
C GLY A 81 18.37 -0.57 21.44
N ILE A 82 17.72 -0.33 20.28
CA ILE A 82 16.39 0.27 20.21
C ILE A 82 15.35 -0.83 20.37
N ASN A 83 14.54 -0.73 21.43
CA ASN A 83 13.49 -1.72 21.68
C ASN A 83 12.30 -1.47 20.75
N PRO A 84 11.91 -2.43 19.88
CA PRO A 84 10.77 -2.26 18.97
C PRO A 84 9.43 -2.07 19.68
N GLU A 85 9.32 -2.50 20.94
CA GLU A 85 8.11 -2.37 21.78
C GLU A 85 7.96 -0.99 22.42
N GLY A 86 9.02 -0.16 22.46
CA GLY A 86 9.00 1.18 23.04
C GLY A 86 8.44 2.28 22.12
N SER A 87 8.20 1.98 20.86
CA SER A 87 7.64 2.93 19.88
C SER A 87 6.12 2.83 19.75
N SER A 88 5.38 2.81 20.86
CA SER A 88 3.96 3.10 20.80
C SER A 88 3.79 4.57 20.38
N ASP A 89 3.33 4.79 19.14
CA ASP A 89 2.93 6.09 18.59
C ASP A 89 1.73 6.70 19.38
N ALA A 90 1.86 6.80 20.71
CA ALA A 90 0.81 7.38 21.55
C ALA A 90 0.86 8.91 21.61
N ASP A 91 1.86 9.54 20.97
CA ASP A 91 1.97 11.01 21.00
C ASP A 91 2.57 11.57 19.70
N SER A 92 1.78 11.50 18.62
CA SER A 92 2.04 12.28 17.42
C SER A 92 1.39 13.67 17.54
N GLY A 93 1.89 14.47 18.47
CA GLY A 93 1.72 15.91 18.46
C GLY A 93 2.55 16.53 17.34
N SER A 94 2.36 16.11 16.12
CA SER A 94 2.96 16.76 14.96
C SER A 94 1.91 17.62 14.29
N GLY A 95 2.22 18.90 14.05
CA GLY A 95 1.41 19.87 13.31
C GLY A 95 1.24 19.51 11.83
N GLY A 96 0.95 18.26 11.54
CA GLY A 96 0.61 17.78 10.21
C GLY A 96 -0.87 17.98 9.92
N ASN A 97 -1.19 18.38 8.68
CA ASN A 97 -2.55 18.47 8.17
C ASN A 97 -3.31 17.13 8.42
N ILE A 98 -4.61 17.19 8.70
CA ILE A 98 -5.50 16.03 8.94
C ILE A 98 -5.30 14.95 7.86
N PHE A 99 -5.11 15.38 6.61
CA PHE A 99 -4.86 14.49 5.49
C PHE A 99 -3.57 13.66 5.64
N ASN A 100 -2.46 14.27 6.08
CA ASN A 100 -1.20 13.54 6.30
C ASN A 100 -1.33 12.52 7.44
N ARG A 101 -2.07 12.86 8.49
CA ARG A 101 -2.36 11.92 9.60
C ARG A 101 -3.21 10.73 9.15
N PHE A 102 -4.17 10.97 8.25
CA PHE A 102 -4.97 9.91 7.65
C PHE A 102 -4.11 8.97 6.80
N ILE A 103 -3.26 9.51 5.91
CA ILE A 103 -2.34 8.72 5.08
C ILE A 103 -1.36 7.90 5.94
N ASP A 104 -0.81 8.48 6.99
CA ASP A 104 0.09 7.79 7.91
C ASP A 104 -0.63 6.66 8.67
N MET A 105 -1.87 6.88 9.09
CA MET A 105 -2.70 5.87 9.73
C MET A 105 -2.95 4.70 8.77
N ILE A 106 -3.44 4.96 7.56
CA ILE A 106 -3.72 3.93 6.55
C ILE A 106 -2.42 3.18 6.18
N SER A 107 -1.34 3.89 5.88
CA SER A 107 -0.05 3.28 5.57
C SER A 107 0.44 2.37 6.71
N GLY A 108 0.34 2.82 7.96
CA GLY A 108 0.76 2.03 9.14
C GLY A 108 -0.05 0.75 9.35
N VAL A 109 -1.33 0.78 8.99
CA VAL A 109 -2.22 -0.40 9.07
C VAL A 109 -1.95 -1.41 7.96
N PHE A 110 -1.72 -0.94 6.73
CA PHE A 110 -1.60 -1.83 5.55
C PHE A 110 -0.18 -2.34 5.31
N THR A 111 0.86 -1.53 5.57
CA THR A 111 2.25 -1.89 5.26
C THR A 111 2.66 -3.27 5.79
N PRO A 112 2.32 -3.69 7.04
CA PRO A 112 2.76 -4.99 7.53
C PRO A 112 2.19 -6.20 6.77
N VAL A 113 1.03 -6.06 6.15
CA VAL A 113 0.34 -7.16 5.44
C VAL A 113 0.61 -7.20 3.95
N LEU A 114 1.27 -6.17 3.38
CA LEU A 114 1.44 -6.03 1.92
C LEU A 114 2.17 -7.20 1.26
N GLY A 115 3.24 -7.69 1.86
CA GLY A 115 4.01 -8.78 1.29
C GLY A 115 3.17 -10.05 1.13
N VAL A 116 2.37 -10.36 2.15
CA VAL A 116 1.48 -11.53 2.12
C VAL A 116 0.29 -11.27 1.21
N LEU A 117 -0.26 -10.04 1.20
CA LEU A 117 -1.35 -9.64 0.31
C LEU A 117 -0.95 -9.78 -1.17
N ALA A 118 0.26 -9.35 -1.53
CA ALA A 118 0.77 -9.52 -2.88
C ALA A 118 0.96 -11.01 -3.23
N ALA A 119 1.53 -11.80 -2.32
CA ALA A 119 1.77 -13.23 -2.55
C ALA A 119 0.45 -14.01 -2.73
N THR A 120 -0.52 -13.83 -1.84
CA THR A 120 -1.85 -14.48 -1.93
C THR A 120 -2.60 -14.01 -3.16
N GLY A 121 -2.54 -12.71 -3.47
CA GLY A 121 -3.13 -12.15 -4.68
C GLY A 121 -2.52 -12.71 -5.97
N MET A 122 -1.19 -12.92 -6.03
CA MET A 122 -0.55 -13.60 -7.17
C MET A 122 -1.08 -15.03 -7.33
N ILE A 123 -1.17 -15.80 -6.24
CA ILE A 123 -1.69 -17.18 -6.30
C ILE A 123 -3.14 -17.18 -6.79
N LYS A 124 -3.98 -16.28 -6.28
CA LYS A 124 -5.37 -16.11 -6.72
C LYS A 124 -5.45 -15.75 -8.21
N GLY A 125 -4.59 -14.84 -8.66
CA GLY A 125 -4.50 -14.43 -10.05
C GLY A 125 -4.07 -15.57 -10.97
N PHE A 126 -3.07 -16.36 -10.60
CA PHE A 126 -2.68 -17.54 -11.37
C PHE A 126 -3.75 -18.61 -11.41
N ALA A 127 -4.44 -18.86 -10.28
CA ALA A 127 -5.57 -19.79 -10.26
C ALA A 127 -6.68 -19.36 -11.23
N ALA A 128 -7.00 -18.05 -11.27
CA ALA A 128 -7.97 -17.48 -12.22
C ALA A 128 -7.49 -17.63 -13.68
N ALA A 129 -6.20 -17.39 -13.95
CA ALA A 129 -5.62 -17.56 -15.28
C ALA A 129 -5.66 -19.03 -15.75
N PHE A 130 -5.30 -19.98 -14.88
CA PHE A 130 -5.34 -21.41 -15.21
C PHE A 130 -6.76 -21.90 -15.49
N LEU A 131 -7.76 -21.35 -14.77
CA LEU A 131 -9.16 -21.60 -15.06
C LEU A 131 -9.57 -21.02 -16.43
N ALA A 132 -9.19 -19.76 -16.70
CA ALA A 132 -9.53 -19.08 -17.96
C ALA A 132 -8.86 -19.74 -19.21
N PHE A 133 -7.67 -20.31 -19.05
CA PHE A 133 -7.00 -21.07 -20.12
C PHE A 133 -7.49 -22.52 -20.24
N GLY A 134 -8.40 -22.96 -19.37
CA GLY A 134 -8.91 -24.33 -19.38
C GLY A 134 -7.91 -25.38 -18.87
N TRP A 135 -6.84 -24.97 -18.21
CA TRP A 135 -5.84 -25.90 -17.61
C TRP A 135 -6.36 -26.52 -16.32
N LEU A 136 -7.23 -25.83 -15.60
CA LEU A 136 -7.94 -26.31 -14.43
C LEU A 136 -9.45 -26.08 -14.59
N THR A 137 -10.25 -26.87 -13.88
CA THR A 137 -11.70 -26.64 -13.74
C THR A 137 -12.01 -26.17 -12.32
N ALA A 138 -13.13 -25.49 -12.13
CA ALA A 138 -13.55 -24.99 -10.82
C ALA A 138 -13.77 -26.10 -9.80
N GLU A 139 -14.14 -27.30 -10.26
CA GLU A 139 -14.39 -28.49 -9.44
C GLU A 139 -13.11 -29.25 -9.10
N SER A 140 -11.98 -28.94 -9.78
CA SER A 140 -10.72 -29.64 -9.51
C SER A 140 -10.19 -29.30 -8.11
N GLY A 141 -9.75 -30.30 -7.35
CA GLY A 141 -9.18 -30.09 -6.01
C GLY A 141 -7.97 -29.17 -6.01
N THR A 142 -7.16 -29.20 -7.09
CA THR A 142 -6.01 -28.30 -7.27
C THR A 142 -6.48 -26.83 -7.33
N TYR A 143 -7.52 -26.53 -8.15
CA TYR A 143 -8.06 -25.17 -8.22
C TYR A 143 -8.63 -24.73 -6.88
N GLN A 144 -9.40 -25.58 -6.21
CA GLN A 144 -10.01 -25.23 -4.92
C GLN A 144 -8.97 -24.92 -3.85
N ILE A 145 -7.86 -25.69 -3.80
CA ILE A 145 -6.77 -25.44 -2.85
C ILE A 145 -6.01 -24.15 -3.22
N LEU A 146 -5.66 -23.94 -4.48
CA LEU A 146 -4.99 -22.71 -4.94
C LEU A 146 -5.86 -21.48 -4.69
N TYR A 147 -7.17 -21.60 -4.95
CA TYR A 147 -8.12 -20.54 -4.66
C TYR A 147 -8.19 -20.22 -3.17
N ALA A 148 -8.27 -21.24 -2.31
CA ALA A 148 -8.30 -21.07 -0.87
C ALA A 148 -7.01 -20.40 -0.34
N ILE A 149 -5.83 -20.80 -0.83
CA ILE A 149 -4.55 -20.15 -0.48
C ILE A 149 -4.55 -18.69 -0.95
N GLY A 150 -4.99 -18.44 -2.19
CA GLY A 150 -5.01 -17.09 -2.77
C GLY A 150 -6.06 -16.17 -2.15
N ASP A 151 -7.15 -16.72 -1.64
CA ASP A 151 -8.28 -15.95 -1.10
C ASP A 151 -8.23 -15.78 0.43
N CYS A 152 -7.50 -16.63 1.16
CA CYS A 152 -7.55 -16.67 2.63
C CYS A 152 -7.26 -15.32 3.29
N LEU A 153 -6.26 -14.58 2.82
CA LEU A 153 -5.95 -13.27 3.40
C LEU A 153 -7.05 -12.27 3.08
N PHE A 154 -7.59 -12.28 1.86
CA PHE A 154 -8.65 -11.36 1.46
C PHE A 154 -9.94 -11.65 2.23
N TYR A 155 -10.38 -12.91 2.29
CA TYR A 155 -11.58 -13.30 3.03
C TYR A 155 -11.50 -12.94 4.51
N PHE A 156 -10.36 -13.26 5.15
CA PHE A 156 -10.11 -12.99 6.58
C PHE A 156 -9.44 -11.62 6.82
N PHE A 157 -9.48 -10.72 5.86
CA PHE A 157 -8.80 -9.42 5.95
C PHE A 157 -9.13 -8.64 7.23
N PRO A 158 -10.37 -8.65 7.76
CA PRO A 158 -10.68 -8.02 9.04
C PRO A 158 -9.84 -8.54 10.21
N ILE A 159 -9.41 -9.81 10.21
CA ILE A 159 -8.55 -10.36 11.27
C ILE A 159 -7.15 -9.77 11.17
N PHE A 160 -6.57 -9.74 9.97
CA PHE A 160 -5.23 -9.19 9.75
C PHE A 160 -5.18 -7.69 10.02
N LEU A 161 -6.19 -6.95 9.55
CA LEU A 161 -6.31 -5.53 9.84
C LEU A 161 -6.64 -5.27 11.31
N GLY A 162 -7.38 -6.14 11.97
CA GLY A 162 -7.63 -6.11 13.41
C GLY A 162 -6.33 -6.14 14.20
N TYR A 163 -5.38 -6.99 13.82
CA TYR A 163 -4.03 -7.04 14.38
C TYR A 163 -3.27 -5.72 14.16
N THR A 164 -3.14 -5.31 12.90
CA THR A 164 -2.28 -4.17 12.55
C THR A 164 -2.85 -2.83 13.01
N ALA A 165 -4.18 -2.65 12.93
CA ALA A 165 -4.84 -1.46 13.40
C ALA A 165 -4.81 -1.35 14.94
N SER A 166 -5.04 -2.45 15.68
CA SER A 166 -4.88 -2.45 17.13
C SER A 166 -3.47 -2.08 17.55
N LYS A 167 -2.45 -2.61 16.88
CA LYS A 167 -1.05 -2.22 17.09
C LYS A 167 -0.85 -0.72 16.83
N LYS A 168 -1.40 -0.20 15.73
CA LYS A 168 -1.29 1.24 15.35
C LYS A 168 -1.99 2.15 16.36
N PHE A 169 -3.13 1.74 16.92
CA PHE A 169 -3.90 2.53 17.90
C PHE A 169 -3.48 2.29 19.36
N GLY A 170 -2.47 1.43 19.60
CA GLY A 170 -1.98 1.12 20.94
C GLY A 170 -2.97 0.34 21.80
N GLY A 171 -3.81 -0.51 21.18
CA GLY A 171 -4.71 -1.46 21.82
C GLY A 171 -4.12 -2.88 21.84
N ASN A 172 -4.81 -3.81 22.50
CA ASN A 172 -4.43 -5.22 22.52
C ASN A 172 -4.69 -5.86 21.15
N ILE A 173 -3.65 -6.42 20.54
CA ILE A 173 -3.70 -7.03 19.19
C ILE A 173 -4.66 -8.22 19.12
N PHE A 174 -4.76 -9.03 20.17
CA PHE A 174 -5.66 -10.18 20.20
C PHE A 174 -7.12 -9.78 20.34
N ILE A 175 -7.42 -8.66 21.01
CA ILE A 175 -8.77 -8.09 21.02
C ILE A 175 -9.16 -7.64 19.62
N GLY A 176 -8.25 -6.97 18.88
CA GLY A 176 -8.51 -6.58 17.51
C GLY A 176 -8.71 -7.76 16.56
N MET A 177 -7.90 -8.82 16.69
CA MET A 177 -8.09 -10.06 15.95
C MET A 177 -9.43 -10.73 16.26
N ALA A 178 -9.84 -10.76 17.55
CA ALA A 178 -11.12 -11.33 17.97
C ALA A 178 -12.31 -10.56 17.40
N ILE A 179 -12.24 -9.21 17.37
CA ILE A 179 -13.25 -8.37 16.71
C ILE A 179 -13.31 -8.72 15.20
N GLY A 180 -12.16 -8.79 14.53
CA GLY A 180 -12.09 -9.16 13.12
C GLY A 180 -12.65 -10.55 12.85
N ALA A 181 -12.35 -11.54 13.71
CA ALA A 181 -12.88 -12.90 13.61
C ALA A 181 -14.41 -12.94 13.80
N ALA A 182 -14.94 -12.14 14.74
CA ALA A 182 -16.38 -12.01 14.95
C ALA A 182 -17.10 -11.47 13.69
N LEU A 183 -16.50 -10.48 13.00
CA LEU A 183 -17.05 -9.90 11.78
C LEU A 183 -17.16 -10.89 10.62
N VAL A 184 -16.25 -11.86 10.54
CA VAL A 184 -16.24 -12.89 9.47
C VAL A 184 -16.70 -14.25 9.98
N TYR A 185 -17.42 -14.30 11.10
CA TYR A 185 -17.85 -15.56 11.69
C TYR A 185 -18.83 -16.30 10.76
N PRO A 186 -18.55 -17.55 10.36
CA PRO A 186 -19.27 -18.21 9.26
C PRO A 186 -20.77 -18.32 9.47
N THR A 187 -21.23 -18.57 10.71
CA THR A 187 -22.66 -18.67 11.02
C THR A 187 -23.39 -17.36 10.77
N LEU A 188 -22.78 -16.22 11.13
CA LEU A 188 -23.39 -14.90 10.89
C LEU A 188 -23.45 -14.57 9.39
N ALA A 189 -22.40 -14.92 8.63
CA ALA A 189 -22.41 -14.79 7.17
C ALA A 189 -23.50 -15.69 6.54
N GLY A 190 -23.70 -16.91 7.07
CA GLY A 190 -24.73 -17.83 6.62
C GLY A 190 -26.17 -17.33 6.84
N ILE A 191 -26.42 -16.57 7.92
CA ILE A 191 -27.73 -15.98 8.20
C ILE A 191 -28.19 -15.01 7.10
N LEU A 192 -27.25 -14.28 6.48
CA LEU A 192 -27.54 -13.34 5.39
C LEU A 192 -28.17 -13.99 4.15
N THR A 193 -28.00 -15.30 3.97
CA THR A 193 -28.61 -16.03 2.84
C THR A 193 -30.07 -16.43 3.08
N GLY A 194 -30.57 -16.26 4.33
CA GLY A 194 -31.92 -16.54 4.73
C GLY A 194 -32.90 -15.42 4.37
N LYS A 195 -34.19 -15.66 4.64
CA LYS A 195 -35.21 -14.61 4.50
C LYS A 195 -35.06 -13.60 5.65
N PRO A 196 -35.08 -12.28 5.37
CA PRO A 196 -35.10 -11.27 6.42
C PRO A 196 -36.44 -11.29 7.18
N GLU A 197 -36.40 -10.95 8.45
CA GLU A 197 -37.61 -10.75 9.26
C GLU A 197 -38.35 -9.51 8.77
N TYR A 198 -37.66 -8.44 8.46
CA TYR A 198 -38.17 -7.20 7.86
C TYR A 198 -37.01 -6.39 7.26
N VAL A 199 -37.35 -5.30 6.55
CA VAL A 199 -36.38 -4.44 5.88
C VAL A 199 -36.48 -3.03 6.46
N LEU A 200 -35.34 -2.50 6.93
CA LEU A 200 -35.20 -1.09 7.32
C LEU A 200 -34.83 -0.23 6.11
N PHE A 201 -35.31 1.00 6.10
CA PHE A 201 -35.01 2.00 5.06
C PHE A 201 -35.35 1.54 3.64
N ALA A 202 -36.39 0.72 3.47
CA ALA A 202 -36.80 0.19 2.19
C ALA A 202 -36.96 1.28 1.13
N GLY A 203 -36.45 1.01 -0.10
CA GLY A 203 -36.48 1.94 -1.21
C GLY A 203 -35.48 3.09 -1.14
N THR A 204 -34.55 3.08 -0.18
CA THR A 204 -33.44 4.04 -0.09
C THR A 204 -32.10 3.35 -0.36
N ILE A 205 -31.03 4.14 -0.58
CA ILE A 205 -29.66 3.64 -0.69
C ILE A 205 -29.14 3.00 0.61
N PHE A 206 -29.86 3.14 1.71
CA PHE A 206 -29.55 2.56 3.02
C PHE A 206 -30.43 1.35 3.34
N GLU A 207 -31.17 0.84 2.36
CA GLU A 207 -32.01 -0.36 2.53
C GLU A 207 -31.22 -1.49 3.17
N SER A 208 -31.74 -2.01 4.27
CA SER A 208 -31.04 -3.00 5.10
C SER A 208 -32.00 -4.07 5.60
N PRO A 209 -31.87 -5.31 5.08
CA PRO A 209 -32.62 -6.43 5.59
C PRO A 209 -32.18 -6.83 6.99
N ILE A 210 -33.11 -7.04 7.89
CA ILE A 210 -32.88 -7.47 9.27
C ILE A 210 -33.14 -8.96 9.39
N HIS A 211 -32.12 -9.69 9.84
CA HIS A 211 -32.17 -11.15 10.01
C HIS A 211 -32.04 -11.57 11.48
N VAL A 212 -31.49 -10.70 12.34
CA VAL A 212 -31.27 -10.98 13.75
C VAL A 212 -31.41 -9.72 14.59
N THR A 213 -31.67 -9.90 15.88
CA THR A 213 -31.69 -8.83 16.88
C THR A 213 -30.68 -9.14 17.99
N PHE A 214 -30.09 -8.11 18.59
CA PHE A 214 -29.28 -8.21 19.81
C PHE A 214 -30.00 -7.47 20.93
N LEU A 215 -30.40 -8.19 21.98
CA LEU A 215 -31.21 -7.64 23.09
C LEU A 215 -32.48 -6.91 22.60
N GLY A 216 -33.12 -7.42 21.52
CA GLY A 216 -34.31 -6.82 20.90
C GLY A 216 -34.03 -5.63 19.99
N ILE A 217 -32.77 -5.19 19.84
CA ILE A 217 -32.36 -4.13 18.92
C ILE A 217 -32.03 -4.75 17.56
N PRO A 218 -32.55 -4.21 16.43
CA PRO A 218 -32.21 -4.69 15.09
C PRO A 218 -30.70 -4.65 14.83
N VAL A 219 -30.18 -5.74 14.30
CA VAL A 219 -28.78 -5.81 13.83
C VAL A 219 -28.77 -5.78 12.32
N ILE A 220 -28.12 -4.77 11.76
CA ILE A 220 -27.91 -4.66 10.32
C ILE A 220 -26.69 -5.52 9.97
N LEU A 221 -26.90 -6.81 9.77
CA LEU A 221 -25.84 -7.69 9.31
C LEU A 221 -25.46 -7.32 7.86
N MET A 222 -24.16 -7.23 7.62
CA MET A 222 -23.58 -7.03 6.30
C MET A 222 -22.46 -8.05 6.10
N SER A 223 -22.07 -8.29 4.85
CA SER A 223 -20.87 -9.08 4.56
C SER A 223 -19.64 -8.26 4.88
N TYR A 224 -18.94 -8.65 5.94
CA TYR A 224 -17.70 -8.00 6.34
C TYR A 224 -16.45 -8.73 5.85
N SER A 225 -16.58 -9.87 5.18
CA SER A 225 -15.46 -10.54 4.50
C SER A 225 -14.80 -9.57 3.54
N SER A 226 -13.48 -9.53 3.52
CA SER A 226 -12.68 -8.58 2.71
C SER A 226 -12.87 -7.09 3.07
N SER A 227 -13.69 -6.73 4.05
CA SER A 227 -13.93 -5.33 4.42
C SER A 227 -12.74 -4.72 5.15
N VAL A 228 -12.60 -3.40 5.04
CA VAL A 228 -11.48 -2.62 5.59
C VAL A 228 -11.94 -1.61 6.63
N ILE A 229 -12.89 -0.76 6.27
CA ILE A 229 -13.28 0.40 7.08
C ILE A 229 -13.88 0.00 8.42
N PRO A 230 -14.82 -0.98 8.49
CA PRO A 230 -15.45 -1.38 9.74
C PRO A 230 -14.46 -1.78 10.82
N ILE A 231 -13.49 -2.65 10.49
CA ILE A 231 -12.53 -3.16 11.48
C ILE A 231 -11.54 -2.08 11.95
N ILE A 232 -11.13 -1.16 11.08
CA ILE A 232 -10.24 -0.05 11.48
C ILE A 232 -10.92 0.86 12.50
N ILE A 233 -12.19 1.22 12.24
CA ILE A 233 -12.97 2.04 13.17
C ILE A 233 -13.25 1.28 14.46
N ALA A 234 -13.64 0.00 14.37
CA ALA A 234 -13.91 -0.85 15.53
C ALA A 234 -12.68 -1.00 16.44
N THR A 235 -11.50 -1.22 15.89
CA THR A 235 -10.26 -1.34 16.67
C THR A 235 -9.81 -0.01 17.28
N TRP A 236 -9.99 1.10 16.56
CA TRP A 236 -9.78 2.43 17.13
C TRP A 236 -10.68 2.65 18.34
N PHE A 237 -11.98 2.35 18.22
CA PHE A 237 -12.93 2.45 19.33
C PHE A 237 -12.58 1.47 20.46
N ALA A 238 -12.23 0.22 20.14
CA ALA A 238 -11.80 -0.78 21.11
C ALA A 238 -10.60 -0.30 21.95
N SER A 239 -9.63 0.38 21.33
CA SER A 239 -8.49 0.95 22.06
C SER A 239 -8.90 1.99 23.12
N LYS A 240 -10.00 2.71 22.89
CA LYS A 240 -10.54 3.67 23.87
C LYS A 240 -11.29 2.96 25.00
N VAL A 241 -12.13 1.97 24.65
CA VAL A 241 -12.85 1.15 25.63
C VAL A 241 -11.86 0.39 26.52
N GLU A 242 -10.83 -0.23 25.94
CA GLU A 242 -9.79 -0.94 26.66
C GLU A 242 -9.05 -0.01 27.64
N LYS A 243 -8.65 1.19 27.20
CA LYS A 243 -7.99 2.18 28.07
C LYS A 243 -8.88 2.62 29.23
N LEU A 244 -10.18 2.79 28.98
CA LEU A 244 -11.14 3.13 30.05
C LEU A 244 -11.32 1.96 31.01
N ALA A 245 -11.53 0.74 30.49
CA ALA A 245 -11.69 -0.46 31.30
C ALA A 245 -10.46 -0.71 32.20
N ARG A 246 -9.25 -0.53 31.68
CA ARG A 246 -8.01 -0.64 32.45
C ARG A 246 -7.90 0.36 33.63
N LYS A 247 -8.58 1.50 33.55
CA LYS A 247 -8.59 2.48 34.64
C LYS A 247 -9.55 2.13 35.78
N VAL A 248 -10.63 1.42 35.44
CA VAL A 248 -11.73 1.12 36.37
C VAL A 248 -11.58 -0.26 36.99
N ILE A 249 -11.06 -1.24 36.25
CA ILE A 249 -11.00 -2.64 36.69
C ILE A 249 -9.77 -2.85 37.58
N PRO A 250 -9.93 -3.51 38.73
CA PRO A 250 -8.84 -3.83 39.67
C PRO A 250 -7.77 -4.71 39.03
N ASP A 251 -6.49 -4.53 39.38
CA ASP A 251 -5.34 -5.20 38.78
C ASP A 251 -5.42 -6.73 38.81
N VAL A 252 -5.96 -7.29 39.86
CA VAL A 252 -6.07 -8.74 40.07
C VAL A 252 -6.88 -9.44 38.99
N ILE A 253 -7.87 -8.76 38.38
CA ILE A 253 -8.77 -9.34 37.37
C ILE A 253 -8.65 -8.70 35.99
N LYS A 254 -7.76 -7.71 35.85
CA LYS A 254 -7.59 -6.95 34.58
C LYS A 254 -7.32 -7.84 33.36
N THR A 255 -6.51 -8.88 33.53
CA THR A 255 -6.03 -9.72 32.43
C THR A 255 -7.16 -10.34 31.61
N PHE A 256 -8.27 -10.70 32.24
CA PHE A 256 -9.40 -11.34 31.55
C PHE A 256 -10.67 -10.48 31.52
N ILE A 257 -10.91 -9.62 32.55
CA ILE A 257 -12.10 -8.76 32.54
C ILE A 257 -11.99 -7.60 31.55
N VAL A 258 -10.80 -7.04 31.31
CA VAL A 258 -10.63 -5.98 30.32
C VAL A 258 -10.94 -6.48 28.90
N PRO A 259 -10.37 -7.60 28.41
CA PRO A 259 -10.77 -8.16 27.13
C PRO A 259 -12.25 -8.54 27.05
N PHE A 260 -12.80 -9.16 28.12
CA PHE A 260 -14.22 -9.54 28.19
C PHE A 260 -15.14 -8.33 27.99
N VAL A 261 -14.98 -7.28 28.78
CA VAL A 261 -15.80 -6.06 28.69
C VAL A 261 -15.61 -5.38 27.34
N THR A 262 -14.36 -5.30 26.86
CA THR A 262 -14.07 -4.67 25.57
C THR A 262 -14.77 -5.39 24.42
N LEU A 263 -14.69 -6.72 24.35
CA LEU A 263 -15.33 -7.52 23.31
C LEU A 263 -16.86 -7.45 23.41
N LEU A 264 -17.40 -7.57 24.63
CA LEU A 264 -18.84 -7.52 24.89
C LEU A 264 -19.48 -6.19 24.48
N ILE A 265 -18.76 -5.09 24.57
CA ILE A 265 -19.23 -3.76 24.14
C ILE A 265 -18.97 -3.55 22.64
N VAL A 266 -17.73 -3.79 22.19
CA VAL A 266 -17.31 -3.36 20.85
C VAL A 266 -17.89 -4.24 19.74
N VAL A 267 -17.96 -5.55 19.94
CA VAL A 267 -18.47 -6.45 18.88
C VAL A 267 -19.95 -6.18 18.57
N PRO A 268 -20.88 -6.15 19.54
CA PRO A 268 -22.27 -5.80 19.25
C PRO A 268 -22.40 -4.39 18.66
N LEU A 269 -21.68 -3.40 19.20
CA LEU A 269 -21.72 -2.04 18.67
C LEU A 269 -21.19 -1.97 17.23
N THR A 270 -20.21 -2.81 16.90
CA THR A 270 -19.71 -2.89 15.54
C THR A 270 -20.78 -3.41 14.60
N PHE A 271 -21.51 -4.46 14.95
CA PHE A 271 -22.60 -4.98 14.11
C PHE A 271 -23.81 -4.05 14.01
N MET A 272 -24.15 -3.33 15.10
CA MET A 272 -25.34 -2.48 15.12
C MET A 272 -25.09 -1.09 14.52
N VAL A 273 -23.90 -0.52 14.67
CA VAL A 273 -23.63 0.90 14.38
C VAL A 273 -22.42 1.10 13.49
N ILE A 274 -21.22 0.68 13.97
CA ILE A 274 -19.96 1.00 13.28
C ILE A 274 -19.91 0.38 11.89
N GLY A 275 -20.26 -0.90 11.80
CA GLY A 275 -20.24 -1.66 10.57
C GLY A 275 -21.18 -1.11 9.50
N PRO A 276 -22.47 -0.95 9.78
CA PRO A 276 -23.43 -0.37 8.84
C PRO A 276 -23.01 1.02 8.36
N ILE A 277 -22.68 1.95 9.28
CA ILE A 277 -22.26 3.30 8.91
C ILE A 277 -20.99 3.27 8.04
N ALA A 278 -20.00 2.45 8.42
CA ALA A 278 -18.76 2.32 7.66
C ALA A 278 -19.01 1.70 6.26
N THR A 279 -19.91 0.73 6.16
CA THR A 279 -20.27 0.10 4.87
C THR A 279 -21.02 1.07 3.98
N TRP A 280 -22.01 1.80 4.50
CA TRP A 280 -22.73 2.81 3.73
C TRP A 280 -21.81 3.95 3.27
N ALA A 281 -20.90 4.41 4.14
CA ALA A 281 -19.87 5.38 3.75
C ALA A 281 -18.96 4.81 2.64
N GLY A 282 -18.59 3.54 2.74
CA GLY A 282 -17.84 2.84 1.71
C GLY A 282 -18.60 2.73 0.39
N GLN A 283 -19.90 2.41 0.42
CA GLN A 283 -20.75 2.39 -0.77
C GLN A 283 -20.88 3.76 -1.44
N LEU A 284 -21.05 4.83 -0.64
CA LEU A 284 -21.07 6.20 -1.16
C LEU A 284 -19.74 6.61 -1.79
N LEU A 285 -18.60 6.23 -1.17
CA LEU A 285 -17.28 6.47 -1.75
C LEU A 285 -17.09 5.70 -3.06
N GLY A 286 -17.52 4.42 -3.09
CA GLY A 286 -17.49 3.60 -4.30
C GLY A 286 -18.34 4.21 -5.41
N ALA A 287 -19.59 4.56 -5.11
CA ALA A 287 -20.48 5.22 -6.06
C ALA A 287 -19.91 6.56 -6.56
N GLY A 288 -19.32 7.36 -5.66
CA GLY A 288 -18.67 8.63 -6.03
C GLY A 288 -17.46 8.42 -6.95
N THR A 289 -16.64 7.42 -6.72
CA THR A 289 -15.50 7.11 -7.61
C THR A 289 -15.95 6.63 -8.97
N ILE A 290 -16.99 5.80 -9.04
CA ILE A 290 -17.59 5.35 -10.30
C ILE A 290 -18.22 6.52 -11.03
N TRP A 291 -18.95 7.40 -10.34
CA TRP A 291 -19.51 8.59 -10.96
C TRP A 291 -18.43 9.47 -11.61
N VAL A 292 -17.31 9.71 -10.94
CA VAL A 292 -16.16 10.46 -11.51
C VAL A 292 -15.57 9.72 -12.71
N TYR A 293 -15.44 8.38 -12.60
CA TYR A 293 -14.96 7.54 -13.69
C TYR A 293 -15.89 7.62 -14.91
N ASP A 294 -17.20 7.53 -14.71
CA ASP A 294 -18.22 7.53 -15.77
C ASP A 294 -18.35 8.88 -16.49
N LEU A 295 -17.95 9.99 -15.84
CA LEU A 295 -17.88 11.29 -16.51
C LEU A 295 -16.94 11.25 -17.73
N SER A 296 -15.80 10.61 -17.61
CA SER A 296 -14.87 10.33 -18.71
C SER A 296 -13.81 9.34 -18.25
N PRO A 297 -13.98 8.04 -18.57
CA PRO A 297 -12.98 7.01 -18.24
C PRO A 297 -11.59 7.34 -18.79
N VAL A 298 -11.52 7.96 -19.98
CA VAL A 298 -10.26 8.37 -20.60
C VAL A 298 -9.55 9.44 -19.78
N ILE A 299 -10.28 10.51 -19.38
CA ILE A 299 -9.69 11.60 -18.58
C ILE A 299 -9.27 11.08 -17.20
N ALA A 300 -10.11 10.28 -16.55
CA ALA A 300 -9.78 9.62 -15.29
C ALA A 300 -8.50 8.79 -15.40
N GLY A 301 -8.39 8.00 -16.48
CA GLY A 301 -7.20 7.20 -16.77
C GLY A 301 -5.94 8.04 -17.03
N LEU A 302 -6.04 9.11 -17.83
CA LEU A 302 -4.93 10.04 -18.06
C LEU A 302 -4.40 10.64 -16.74
N ILE A 303 -5.33 11.07 -15.87
CA ILE A 303 -4.97 11.69 -14.59
C ILE A 303 -4.38 10.65 -13.65
N LEU A 304 -5.06 9.53 -13.41
CA LEU A 304 -4.59 8.51 -12.46
C LEU A 304 -3.29 7.87 -12.91
N GLY A 305 -3.19 7.47 -14.19
CA GLY A 305 -1.97 6.89 -14.75
C GLY A 305 -0.79 7.87 -14.73
N GLY A 306 -1.05 9.14 -15.06
CA GLY A 306 -0.02 10.19 -15.10
C GLY A 306 0.49 10.61 -13.73
N PHE A 307 -0.41 10.74 -12.77
CA PHE A 307 -0.05 11.19 -11.41
C PHE A 307 0.27 10.04 -10.47
N TRP A 308 0.10 8.77 -10.86
CA TRP A 308 0.32 7.63 -9.99
C TRP A 308 1.70 7.65 -9.31
N GLN A 309 2.76 7.87 -10.08
CA GLN A 309 4.12 7.92 -9.53
C GLN A 309 4.33 9.13 -8.61
N VAL A 310 3.64 10.25 -8.86
CA VAL A 310 3.62 11.40 -7.96
C VAL A 310 2.92 11.01 -6.64
N PHE A 311 1.80 10.30 -6.71
CA PHE A 311 1.10 9.80 -5.51
C PHE A 311 1.98 8.83 -4.72
N VAL A 312 2.78 7.99 -5.39
CA VAL A 312 3.75 7.11 -4.74
C VAL A 312 4.81 7.89 -3.99
N ILE A 313 5.36 8.98 -4.57
CA ILE A 313 6.35 9.83 -3.91
C ILE A 313 5.84 10.37 -2.57
N PHE A 314 4.60 10.89 -2.56
CA PHE A 314 3.99 11.48 -1.36
C PHE A 314 3.27 10.45 -0.48
N GLY A 315 3.20 9.19 -0.88
CA GLY A 315 2.44 8.15 -0.17
C GLY A 315 0.92 8.28 -0.31
N LEU A 316 0.41 9.16 -1.20
CA LEU A 316 -1.02 9.43 -1.39
C LEU A 316 -1.77 8.24 -1.99
N HIS A 317 -1.09 7.39 -2.77
CA HIS A 317 -1.64 6.14 -3.31
C HIS A 317 -2.23 5.24 -2.21
N TRP A 318 -1.72 5.32 -0.98
CA TRP A 318 -2.29 4.60 0.17
C TRP A 318 -3.72 5.01 0.50
N GLY A 319 -4.11 6.24 0.22
CA GLY A 319 -5.50 6.70 0.36
C GLY A 319 -6.44 6.08 -0.68
N LEU A 320 -5.92 5.67 -1.85
CA LEU A 320 -6.71 5.04 -2.91
C LEU A 320 -6.90 3.54 -2.70
N ILE A 321 -5.97 2.87 -2.01
CA ILE A 321 -6.02 1.42 -1.77
C ILE A 321 -7.30 0.98 -1.03
N PRO A 322 -7.70 1.60 0.11
CA PRO A 322 -8.96 1.24 0.77
C PRO A 322 -10.19 1.43 -0.12
N ILE A 323 -10.18 2.47 -0.98
CA ILE A 323 -11.28 2.73 -1.92
C ILE A 323 -11.36 1.61 -2.95
N ALA A 324 -10.21 1.23 -3.54
CA ALA A 324 -10.15 0.14 -4.50
C ALA A 324 -10.59 -1.21 -3.90
N ILE A 325 -10.16 -1.53 -2.67
CA ILE A 325 -10.60 -2.73 -1.97
C ILE A 325 -12.12 -2.69 -1.69
N ASN A 326 -12.63 -1.51 -1.30
CA ASN A 326 -14.06 -1.33 -1.13
C ASN A 326 -14.82 -1.55 -2.45
N ASN A 327 -14.34 -1.02 -3.57
CA ASN A 327 -14.94 -1.24 -4.89
C ASN A 327 -14.94 -2.73 -5.24
N LEU A 328 -13.81 -3.44 -5.06
CA LEU A 328 -13.73 -4.89 -5.28
C LEU A 328 -14.72 -5.67 -4.41
N THR A 329 -14.95 -5.23 -3.18
CA THR A 329 -15.86 -5.88 -2.23
C THR A 329 -17.33 -5.61 -2.58
N GLN A 330 -17.69 -4.37 -2.90
CA GLN A 330 -19.06 -3.92 -3.10
C GLN A 330 -19.53 -4.10 -4.56
N LEU A 331 -18.67 -3.80 -5.51
CA LEU A 331 -18.96 -3.77 -6.94
C LEU A 331 -18.43 -5.00 -7.68
N HIS A 332 -17.53 -5.77 -7.02
CA HIS A 332 -16.79 -6.90 -7.61
C HIS A 332 -15.83 -6.51 -8.74
N TYR A 333 -15.51 -5.21 -8.87
CA TYR A 333 -14.47 -4.69 -9.76
C TYR A 333 -13.96 -3.32 -9.25
N ASP A 334 -12.77 -2.94 -9.73
CA ASP A 334 -12.21 -1.62 -9.47
C ASP A 334 -11.55 -1.02 -10.72
N PRO A 335 -11.93 0.20 -11.14
CA PRO A 335 -11.28 0.88 -12.25
C PRO A 335 -10.02 1.67 -11.82
N ILE A 336 -9.88 2.06 -10.54
CA ILE A 336 -8.82 2.95 -10.06
C ILE A 336 -7.45 2.28 -10.20
N LEU A 337 -7.30 1.07 -9.64
CA LEU A 337 -6.07 0.30 -9.76
C LEU A 337 -5.79 -0.11 -11.20
N ALA A 338 -6.85 -0.40 -11.98
CA ALA A 338 -6.70 -0.69 -13.39
C ALA A 338 -6.00 0.45 -14.13
N MET A 339 -6.49 1.68 -13.99
CA MET A 339 -5.94 2.85 -14.68
C MET A 339 -4.52 3.21 -14.27
N SER A 340 -4.09 2.84 -13.07
CA SER A 340 -2.74 3.09 -12.57
C SER A 340 -1.69 2.06 -13.03
N PHE A 341 -2.13 0.93 -13.57
CA PHE A 341 -1.27 -0.24 -13.79
C PHE A 341 -0.11 0.02 -14.76
N GLY A 342 -0.36 0.77 -15.83
CA GLY A 342 0.66 1.12 -16.82
C GLY A 342 1.80 2.00 -16.30
N ALA A 343 1.58 2.73 -15.21
CA ALA A 343 2.56 3.69 -14.69
C ALA A 343 3.89 3.03 -14.26
N SER A 344 3.84 1.81 -13.71
CA SER A 344 5.04 1.04 -13.35
C SER A 344 5.89 0.70 -14.56
N PHE A 345 5.27 0.35 -15.68
CA PHE A 345 5.95 -0.02 -16.91
C PHE A 345 6.54 1.20 -17.64
N ALA A 346 5.85 2.35 -17.62
CA ALA A 346 6.41 3.60 -18.08
C ALA A 346 7.67 3.99 -17.28
N GLN A 347 7.65 3.76 -15.97
CA GLN A 347 8.77 4.03 -15.07
C GLN A 347 9.99 3.18 -15.42
N ILE A 348 9.82 1.86 -15.60
CA ILE A 348 10.94 0.99 -15.99
C ILE A 348 11.43 1.25 -17.40
N GLY A 349 10.57 1.67 -18.33
CA GLY A 349 10.97 2.15 -19.64
C GLY A 349 11.93 3.34 -19.54
N ALA A 350 11.60 4.33 -18.71
CA ALA A 350 12.47 5.48 -18.44
C ALA A 350 13.80 5.06 -17.78
N VAL A 351 13.77 4.13 -16.82
CA VAL A 351 14.98 3.57 -16.19
C VAL A 351 15.88 2.88 -17.21
N LEU A 352 15.31 2.07 -18.10
CA LEU A 352 16.08 1.40 -19.16
C LEU A 352 16.80 2.41 -20.05
N ALA A 353 16.13 3.49 -20.44
CA ALA A 353 16.74 4.56 -21.24
C ALA A 353 17.91 5.23 -20.51
N VAL A 354 17.75 5.51 -19.20
CA VAL A 354 18.84 6.05 -18.35
C VAL A 354 20.00 5.06 -18.28
N MET A 355 19.72 3.78 -18.02
CA MET A 355 20.72 2.72 -17.88
C MET A 355 21.57 2.57 -19.16
N LEU A 356 20.96 2.69 -20.34
CA LEU A 356 21.67 2.57 -21.61
C LEU A 356 22.46 3.83 -21.99
N LYS A 357 21.99 5.01 -21.57
CA LYS A 357 22.54 6.30 -22.01
C LYS A 357 23.55 6.91 -21.03
N THR A 358 23.48 6.58 -19.74
CA THR A 358 24.38 7.14 -18.74
C THR A 358 25.80 6.60 -18.86
N LYS A 359 26.78 7.51 -18.68
CA LYS A 359 28.20 7.17 -18.55
C LYS A 359 28.65 7.06 -17.07
N ASN A 360 27.81 7.51 -16.15
CA ASN A 360 28.09 7.42 -14.70
C ASN A 360 27.89 5.98 -14.22
N GLN A 361 28.95 5.33 -13.77
CA GLN A 361 28.93 3.93 -13.35
C GLN A 361 28.05 3.69 -12.11
N LYS A 362 28.02 4.65 -11.17
CA LYS A 362 27.17 4.56 -9.98
C LYS A 362 25.69 4.58 -10.37
N LEU A 363 25.30 5.49 -11.25
CA LEU A 363 23.91 5.57 -11.74
C LEU A 363 23.52 4.32 -12.54
N LYS A 364 24.44 3.80 -13.35
CA LYS A 364 24.23 2.56 -14.11
C LYS A 364 24.02 1.36 -13.18
N SER A 365 24.84 1.22 -12.14
CA SER A 365 24.73 0.15 -11.13
C SER A 365 23.43 0.23 -10.33
N LEU A 366 22.94 1.42 -10.03
CA LEU A 366 21.65 1.63 -9.38
C LEU A 366 20.47 1.33 -10.31
N SER A 367 20.63 1.57 -11.62
CA SER A 367 19.54 1.38 -12.60
C SER A 367 19.18 -0.09 -12.80
N VAL A 368 20.15 -1.02 -12.73
CA VAL A 368 19.90 -2.45 -12.95
C VAL A 368 18.92 -3.05 -11.91
N PRO A 369 19.20 -3.00 -10.60
CA PRO A 369 18.28 -3.52 -9.61
C PRO A 369 16.95 -2.75 -9.58
N ALA A 370 16.96 -1.44 -9.88
CA ALA A 370 15.76 -0.63 -9.97
C ALA A 370 14.86 -1.05 -11.14
N PHE A 371 15.45 -1.39 -12.29
CA PHE A 371 14.73 -1.92 -13.44
C PHE A 371 14.08 -3.27 -13.11
N ILE A 372 14.87 -4.21 -12.56
CA ILE A 372 14.37 -5.53 -12.17
C ILE A 372 13.24 -5.41 -11.13
N SER A 373 13.44 -4.61 -10.08
CA SER A 373 12.42 -4.37 -9.06
C SER A 373 11.12 -3.81 -9.65
N GLY A 374 11.24 -2.88 -10.61
CA GLY A 374 10.09 -2.26 -11.27
C GLY A 374 9.32 -3.21 -12.19
N ILE A 375 9.97 -4.23 -12.81
CA ILE A 375 9.28 -5.30 -13.53
C ILE A 375 8.27 -6.01 -12.63
N PHE A 376 8.63 -6.19 -11.35
CA PHE A 376 7.75 -6.79 -10.34
C PHE A 376 6.85 -5.78 -9.64
N GLY A 377 6.78 -4.54 -10.14
CA GLY A 377 5.86 -3.48 -9.67
C GLY A 377 6.35 -2.67 -8.48
N VAL A 378 7.55 -2.93 -7.96
CA VAL A 378 8.17 -2.13 -6.89
C VAL A 378 8.98 -1.00 -7.53
N THR A 379 8.35 0.17 -7.67
CA THR A 379 8.90 1.30 -8.45
C THR A 379 9.70 2.31 -7.62
N GLU A 380 9.68 2.24 -6.30
CA GLU A 380 10.37 3.20 -5.44
C GLU A 380 11.89 3.28 -5.69
N PRO A 381 12.64 2.16 -5.89
CA PRO A 381 14.04 2.25 -6.26
C PRO A 381 14.26 2.94 -7.60
N ALA A 382 13.37 2.72 -8.56
CA ALA A 382 13.39 3.36 -9.87
C ALA A 382 13.11 4.88 -9.78
N ILE A 383 12.14 5.27 -8.95
CA ILE A 383 11.79 6.67 -8.74
C ILE A 383 12.93 7.39 -8.03
N TYR A 384 13.26 6.94 -6.81
CA TYR A 384 14.17 7.69 -5.93
C TYR A 384 15.64 7.54 -6.32
N GLY A 385 16.03 6.36 -6.84
CA GLY A 385 17.42 6.08 -7.20
C GLY A 385 17.82 6.58 -8.58
N VAL A 386 16.84 6.69 -9.51
CA VAL A 386 17.16 6.92 -10.92
C VAL A 386 16.41 8.12 -11.50
N THR A 387 15.07 8.05 -11.59
CA THR A 387 14.32 8.99 -12.44
C THR A 387 14.05 10.33 -11.80
N LEU A 388 13.67 10.37 -10.51
CA LEU A 388 13.34 11.60 -9.80
C LEU A 388 14.56 12.54 -9.62
N PRO A 389 15.78 12.06 -9.25
CA PRO A 389 16.96 12.91 -9.22
C PRO A 389 17.29 13.55 -10.55
N LEU A 390 17.04 12.85 -11.65
CA LEU A 390 17.28 13.34 -13.02
C LEU A 390 16.14 14.21 -13.54
N LYS A 391 15.02 14.32 -12.86
CA LYS A 391 13.81 15.10 -13.15
C LYS A 391 13.12 14.73 -14.47
N LYS A 392 13.79 14.92 -15.63
CA LYS A 392 13.21 14.65 -16.96
C LYS A 392 12.74 13.22 -17.12
N PRO A 393 13.54 12.15 -16.82
CA PRO A 393 13.09 10.77 -16.90
C PRO A 393 11.82 10.49 -16.06
N PHE A 394 11.71 11.13 -14.89
CA PHE A 394 10.52 11.03 -14.07
C PHE A 394 9.27 11.62 -14.77
N ILE A 395 9.40 12.81 -15.35
CA ILE A 395 8.29 13.44 -16.09
C ILE A 395 7.90 12.57 -17.31
N MET A 396 8.88 12.02 -18.01
CA MET A 396 8.62 11.16 -19.18
C MET A 396 7.89 9.86 -18.76
N SER A 397 8.23 9.29 -17.59
CA SER A 397 7.49 8.15 -17.07
C SER A 397 6.05 8.52 -16.69
N CYS A 398 5.80 9.70 -16.14
CA CYS A 398 4.45 10.19 -15.87
C CYS A 398 3.63 10.36 -17.16
N ILE A 399 4.24 10.86 -18.25
CA ILE A 399 3.57 10.98 -19.56
C ILE A 399 3.22 9.59 -20.11
N GLY A 400 4.16 8.63 -20.07
CA GLY A 400 3.90 7.25 -20.49
C GLY A 400 2.78 6.59 -19.67
N GLY A 401 2.78 6.83 -18.37
CA GLY A 401 1.73 6.37 -17.44
C GLY A 401 0.37 6.99 -17.77
N ALA A 402 0.32 8.29 -18.09
CA ALA A 402 -0.91 8.97 -18.50
C ALA A 402 -1.51 8.34 -19.76
N VAL A 403 -0.70 8.14 -20.79
CA VAL A 403 -1.16 7.51 -22.06
C VAL A 403 -1.71 6.12 -21.79
N ALA A 404 -0.99 5.30 -21.01
CA ALA A 404 -1.45 3.96 -20.66
C ALA A 404 -2.77 3.98 -19.88
N GLY A 405 -2.89 4.85 -18.87
CA GLY A 405 -4.14 5.05 -18.14
C GLY A 405 -5.28 5.49 -19.06
N GLY A 406 -5.01 6.38 -20.01
CA GLY A 406 -5.97 6.78 -21.03
C GLY A 406 -6.44 5.62 -21.91
N ILE A 407 -5.53 4.74 -22.36
CA ILE A 407 -5.88 3.53 -23.14
C ILE A 407 -6.75 2.60 -22.28
N ILE A 408 -6.37 2.37 -21.04
CA ILE A 408 -7.12 1.54 -20.09
C ILE A 408 -8.52 2.11 -19.84
N GLY A 409 -8.61 3.43 -19.66
CA GLY A 409 -9.90 4.12 -19.50
C GLY A 409 -10.76 4.04 -20.76
N PHE A 410 -10.18 4.26 -21.95
CA PHE A 410 -10.87 4.15 -23.24
C PHE A 410 -11.45 2.75 -23.47
N SER A 411 -10.71 1.72 -23.04
CA SER A 411 -11.11 0.32 -23.18
C SER A 411 -11.97 -0.16 -21.99
N GLU A 412 -12.34 0.72 -21.07
CA GLU A 412 -13.14 0.43 -19.88
C GLU A 412 -12.65 -0.79 -19.07
N VAL A 413 -11.34 -0.96 -19.02
CA VAL A 413 -10.71 -2.06 -18.30
C VAL A 413 -10.99 -1.95 -16.81
N LYS A 414 -11.30 -3.07 -16.19
CA LYS A 414 -11.56 -3.20 -14.75
C LYS A 414 -10.62 -4.23 -14.14
N SER A 415 -10.15 -3.97 -12.93
CA SER A 415 -9.48 -4.96 -12.09
C SER A 415 -10.54 -5.73 -11.30
N TYR A 416 -10.45 -7.05 -11.27
CA TYR A 416 -11.40 -7.93 -10.57
C TYR A 416 -10.78 -8.55 -9.32
N ILE A 417 -9.45 -8.47 -9.19
CA ILE A 417 -8.70 -9.05 -8.09
C ILE A 417 -7.66 -8.02 -7.65
N MET A 418 -7.45 -7.90 -6.35
CA MET A 418 -6.28 -7.22 -5.82
C MET A 418 -5.17 -8.25 -5.62
N GLY A 419 -4.29 -8.35 -6.62
CA GLY A 419 -3.31 -9.42 -6.69
C GLY A 419 -1.89 -8.94 -6.85
N GLY A 420 -1.14 -9.66 -7.70
CA GLY A 420 0.25 -9.37 -8.00
C GLY A 420 0.48 -7.97 -8.55
N LEU A 421 1.72 -7.51 -8.43
CA LEU A 421 2.18 -6.24 -8.98
C LEU A 421 3.06 -6.48 -10.21
N GLY A 422 3.27 -5.45 -11.02
CA GLY A 422 4.10 -5.57 -12.23
C GLY A 422 3.59 -6.68 -13.15
N ILE A 423 4.50 -7.50 -13.68
CA ILE A 423 4.13 -8.61 -14.59
C ILE A 423 3.19 -9.64 -13.95
N PHE A 424 3.20 -9.79 -12.65
CA PHE A 424 2.28 -10.68 -11.93
C PHE A 424 0.88 -10.08 -11.73
N GLY A 425 0.67 -8.82 -12.13
CA GLY A 425 -0.62 -8.14 -12.02
C GLY A 425 -1.56 -8.39 -13.20
N PHE A 426 -1.09 -8.93 -14.33
CA PHE A 426 -1.95 -9.19 -15.49
C PHE A 426 -3.20 -10.04 -15.17
N PRO A 427 -3.12 -11.11 -14.36
CA PRO A 427 -4.30 -11.88 -14.01
C PRO A 427 -5.40 -11.10 -13.28
N ASN A 428 -5.07 -9.92 -12.70
CA ASN A 428 -6.05 -9.09 -12.01
C ASN A 428 -7.18 -8.59 -12.94
N PHE A 429 -6.93 -8.56 -14.25
CA PHE A 429 -7.86 -8.08 -15.28
C PHE A 429 -8.71 -9.19 -15.90
N ILE A 430 -8.52 -10.44 -15.48
CA ILE A 430 -9.35 -11.56 -15.92
C ILE A 430 -10.57 -11.63 -15.01
N LYS A 431 -11.77 -11.48 -15.61
CA LYS A 431 -13.02 -11.61 -14.87
C LYS A 431 -13.20 -13.05 -14.39
N PRO A 432 -13.41 -13.28 -13.08
CA PRO A 432 -13.59 -14.63 -12.54
C PRO A 432 -14.71 -15.41 -13.26
N GLY A 433 -14.40 -16.64 -13.65
CA GLY A 433 -15.34 -17.50 -14.37
C GLY A 433 -15.60 -17.14 -15.84
N SER A 434 -14.80 -16.23 -16.42
CA SER A 434 -14.90 -15.84 -17.82
C SER A 434 -13.60 -16.12 -18.57
N PRO A 435 -13.64 -16.37 -19.89
CA PRO A 435 -12.44 -16.47 -20.71
C PRO A 435 -11.74 -15.10 -20.81
N VAL A 436 -10.49 -15.11 -21.23
CA VAL A 436 -9.73 -13.88 -21.54
C VAL A 436 -10.42 -13.13 -22.67
N ASP A 437 -10.74 -11.87 -22.44
CA ASP A 437 -11.45 -11.01 -23.38
C ASP A 437 -10.57 -9.88 -23.96
N SER A 438 -11.18 -8.98 -24.75
CA SER A 438 -10.48 -7.86 -25.40
C SER A 438 -9.92 -6.84 -24.40
N THR A 439 -10.49 -6.73 -23.20
CA THR A 439 -10.02 -5.77 -22.17
C THR A 439 -8.64 -6.17 -21.65
N MET A 440 -8.37 -7.45 -21.52
CA MET A 440 -7.04 -7.96 -21.19
C MET A 440 -5.99 -7.58 -22.22
N TRP A 441 -6.34 -7.68 -23.52
CA TRP A 441 -5.44 -7.27 -24.60
C TRP A 441 -5.21 -5.76 -24.61
N ALA A 442 -6.21 -4.96 -24.22
CA ALA A 442 -6.04 -3.53 -24.05
C ALA A 442 -5.03 -3.21 -22.93
N VAL A 443 -5.02 -3.98 -21.82
CA VAL A 443 -3.99 -3.85 -20.78
C VAL A 443 -2.59 -4.16 -21.33
N VAL A 444 -2.45 -5.23 -22.09
CA VAL A 444 -1.15 -5.61 -22.71
C VAL A 444 -0.66 -4.48 -23.61
N ILE A 445 -1.53 -3.94 -24.46
CA ILE A 445 -1.19 -2.81 -25.36
C ILE A 445 -0.82 -1.57 -24.53
N ALA A 446 -1.60 -1.23 -23.52
CA ALA A 446 -1.33 -0.08 -22.65
C ALA A 446 0.03 -0.18 -21.97
N VAL A 447 0.39 -1.36 -21.47
CA VAL A 447 1.67 -1.63 -20.80
C VAL A 447 2.83 -1.51 -21.79
N ILE A 448 2.71 -2.08 -23.00
CA ILE A 448 3.72 -1.98 -24.05
C ILE A 448 3.91 -0.52 -24.47
N VAL A 449 2.82 0.21 -24.69
CA VAL A 449 2.85 1.64 -25.05
C VAL A 449 3.49 2.46 -23.93
N ALA A 450 3.12 2.20 -22.66
CA ALA A 450 3.71 2.87 -21.50
C ALA A 450 5.24 2.70 -21.44
N PHE A 451 5.69 1.44 -21.58
CA PHE A 451 7.11 1.10 -21.57
C PHE A 451 7.87 1.78 -22.70
N ILE A 452 7.36 1.67 -23.93
CA ILE A 452 7.97 2.26 -25.13
C ILE A 452 8.01 3.78 -25.00
N LEU A 453 6.93 4.43 -24.58
CA LEU A 453 6.90 5.88 -24.39
C LEU A 453 7.86 6.34 -23.30
N GLY A 454 7.85 5.69 -22.14
CA GLY A 454 8.80 5.98 -21.06
C GLY A 454 10.25 5.86 -21.55
N PHE A 455 10.55 4.83 -22.32
CA PHE A 455 11.88 4.61 -22.91
C PHE A 455 12.22 5.67 -23.99
N ILE A 456 11.41 5.80 -25.03
CA ILE A 456 11.73 6.67 -26.18
C ILE A 456 11.80 8.13 -25.75
N LEU A 457 10.82 8.62 -24.99
CA LEU A 457 10.80 10.01 -24.53
C LEU A 457 12.03 10.33 -23.69
N THR A 458 12.41 9.42 -22.78
CA THR A 458 13.61 9.59 -21.95
C THR A 458 14.88 9.52 -22.79
N TYR A 459 14.95 8.59 -23.74
CA TYR A 459 16.13 8.41 -24.59
C TYR A 459 16.34 9.59 -25.54
N VAL A 460 15.27 10.09 -26.18
CA VAL A 460 15.33 11.19 -27.16
C VAL A 460 15.50 12.54 -26.48
N ILE A 461 14.64 12.89 -25.50
CA ILE A 461 14.69 14.18 -24.80
C ILE A 461 15.93 14.29 -23.92
N GLY A 462 16.41 13.13 -23.43
CA GLY A 462 17.62 13.03 -22.64
C GLY A 462 17.50 13.61 -21.23
N PHE A 463 18.60 13.54 -20.51
CA PHE A 463 18.75 14.04 -19.15
C PHE A 463 20.15 14.60 -18.95
N LYS A 464 20.36 15.38 -17.88
CA LYS A 464 21.71 15.83 -17.50
C LYS A 464 22.42 14.66 -16.82
N ASP A 465 23.39 14.07 -17.51
CA ASP A 465 24.18 12.97 -16.95
C ASP A 465 25.15 13.51 -15.87
N PRO A 466 25.14 12.98 -14.64
CA PRO A 466 26.08 13.37 -13.59
C PRO A 466 27.56 13.23 -14.00
N ALA A 467 27.91 12.25 -14.84
CA ALA A 467 29.29 12.10 -15.34
C ALA A 467 29.80 13.34 -16.10
N ASN A 468 28.91 14.06 -16.80
CA ASN A 468 29.30 15.28 -17.49
C ASN A 468 29.53 16.48 -16.57
N ALA A 469 28.96 16.44 -15.35
CA ALA A 469 29.19 17.46 -14.32
C ALA A 469 30.53 17.24 -13.60
N GLU A 470 30.88 15.99 -13.32
CA GLU A 470 32.15 15.60 -12.71
C GLU A 470 33.33 15.91 -13.64
N ALA A 471 33.22 15.62 -14.93
CA ALA A 471 34.25 15.94 -15.93
C ALA A 471 34.51 17.45 -16.04
N LYS A 472 33.46 18.29 -15.99
CA LYS A 472 33.63 19.75 -16.00
C LYS A 472 34.33 20.29 -14.75
N THR A 473 34.07 19.70 -13.59
CA THR A 473 34.66 20.09 -12.33
C THR A 473 36.18 19.71 -12.29
N GLU A 474 36.53 18.56 -12.87
CA GLU A 474 37.95 18.15 -13.01
C GLU A 474 38.71 19.03 -14.02
N ASP A 475 38.12 19.40 -15.15
CA ASP A 475 38.75 20.31 -16.11
C ASP A 475 39.02 21.70 -15.51
N VAL A 476 38.04 22.29 -14.80
CA VAL A 476 38.22 23.57 -14.10
C VAL A 476 39.28 23.46 -12.99
N SER A 477 39.36 22.32 -12.31
CA SER A 477 40.35 22.08 -11.26
C SER A 477 41.77 21.85 -11.84
N ARG A 478 41.91 21.32 -13.06
CA ARG A 478 43.16 21.17 -13.81
C ARG A 478 43.65 22.51 -14.39
N GLU A 479 42.73 23.31 -14.95
CA GLU A 479 43.04 24.66 -15.44
C GLU A 479 43.55 25.54 -14.32
N ASN A 480 42.94 25.54 -13.14
CA ASN A 480 43.36 26.29 -11.97
C ASN A 480 44.69 25.79 -11.38
N ARG A 481 45.10 24.52 -11.56
CA ARG A 481 46.40 24.01 -11.15
C ARG A 481 47.55 24.34 -12.12
N ASN A 482 47.23 24.59 -13.38
CA ASN A 482 48.22 24.96 -14.39
C ASN A 482 48.46 26.48 -14.49
N THR A 483 47.75 27.26 -13.67
CA THR A 483 47.83 28.73 -13.65
C THR A 483 48.62 29.25 -12.43
N TYR A 484 49.19 28.36 -11.63
CA TYR A 484 50.13 28.62 -10.54
C TYR A 484 51.44 27.85 -10.80
#